data_47ad883f8e6c0afd89deb66959da5056
#
_entry.id   47ad883f8e6c0afd89deb66959da5056
#
_cell.length_a   1.000
_cell.length_b   1.000
_cell.length_c   1.000
_cell.angle_alpha   90.00
_cell.angle_beta   90.00
_cell.angle_gamma   90.00
#
_symmetry.space_group_name_H-M   'P 1'
#
loop_
_entity.id
_entity.type
_entity.pdbx_description
1 polymer ?
#
loop_
_entity_poly.entity_id
_entity_poly.type
_entity_poly.pdbx_seq_one_letter_code
_entity_poly.pdbx_strand_id
1 'polypeptide(L)'
;MSAIDTLIRGRQRDLGGFSVHRVLPSGPRQMVGPFIFFDAMGPATFAPNTGVDVRPHPHIGLATVTWLFEGELLHRDSLGFTQVIRPGEVNWMTAGSGIAHSERTPVENRERPSRLHGIQSWVALPRHAE
;
A
#
# COMPACT_ATOMS: atom_id res chain seq x y z
N MET A 1 7.97 1.58 34.40
CA MET A 1 6.80 1.91 33.51
C MET A 1 7.16 1.49 32.09
N SER A 2 6.26 0.79 31.40
CA SER A 2 6.48 0.42 29.99
C SER A 2 6.47 1.69 29.14
N ALA A 3 7.43 1.85 28.22
CA ALA A 3 7.43 2.92 27.21
C ALA A 3 6.38 2.69 26.12
N ILE A 4 5.74 1.49 26.10
CA ILE A 4 4.72 1.09 25.13
C ILE A 4 3.35 1.30 25.78
N ASP A 5 2.56 2.21 25.21
CA ASP A 5 1.18 2.46 25.62
C ASP A 5 0.22 1.42 25.01
N THR A 6 0.37 1.15 23.72
CA THR A 6 -0.51 0.24 23.00
C THR A 6 0.27 -0.58 21.98
N LEU A 7 0.03 -1.89 21.98
CA LEU A 7 0.53 -2.80 20.94
C LEU A 7 -0.63 -3.22 20.03
N ILE A 8 -0.53 -2.87 18.76
CA ILE A 8 -1.50 -3.27 17.73
C ILE A 8 -0.94 -4.45 16.95
N ARG A 9 -1.65 -5.58 16.99
CA ARG A 9 -1.30 -6.74 16.16
C ARG A 9 -2.04 -6.65 14.83
N GLY A 10 -1.30 -6.77 13.72
CA GLY A 10 -1.88 -6.79 12.38
C GLY A 10 -2.83 -7.98 12.20
N ARG A 11 -3.90 -7.76 11.40
CA ARG A 11 -4.86 -8.80 11.00
C ARG A 11 -4.67 -9.10 9.52
N GLN A 12 -4.61 -10.39 9.20
CA GLN A 12 -4.50 -10.82 7.81
C GLN A 12 -5.74 -10.40 7.00
N ARG A 13 -5.50 -9.87 5.81
CA ARG A 13 -6.51 -9.52 4.80
C ARG A 13 -6.07 -10.07 3.45
N ASP A 14 -6.95 -10.81 2.82
CA ASP A 14 -6.76 -11.27 1.44
C ASP A 14 -7.21 -10.17 0.47
N LEU A 15 -6.35 -9.85 -0.49
CA LEU A 15 -6.59 -8.88 -1.56
C LEU A 15 -6.80 -9.54 -2.93
N GLY A 16 -7.06 -10.86 -2.94
CA GLY A 16 -7.23 -11.64 -4.17
C GLY A 16 -5.90 -12.23 -4.66
N GLY A 17 -5.47 -13.34 -4.03
CA GLY A 17 -4.21 -14.04 -4.34
C GLY A 17 -2.96 -13.43 -3.70
N PHE A 18 -3.13 -12.39 -2.89
CA PHE A 18 -2.09 -11.74 -2.10
C PHE A 18 -2.67 -11.25 -0.77
N SER A 19 -2.00 -11.57 0.33
CA SER A 19 -2.44 -11.19 1.68
C SER A 19 -1.54 -10.13 2.28
N VAL A 20 -2.17 -9.23 3.04
CA VAL A 20 -1.50 -8.20 3.83
C VAL A 20 -1.81 -8.36 5.31
N HIS A 21 -1.01 -7.76 6.17
CA HIS A 21 -1.31 -7.62 7.60
C HIS A 21 -1.74 -6.18 7.87
N ARG A 22 -3.05 -5.99 8.02
CA ARG A 22 -3.64 -4.68 8.31
C ARG A 22 -3.48 -4.32 9.77
N VAL A 23 -2.75 -3.25 10.04
CA VAL A 23 -2.49 -2.72 11.39
C VAL A 23 -3.49 -1.63 11.73
N LEU A 24 -3.78 -0.73 10.80
CA LEU A 24 -4.78 0.34 10.96
C LEU A 24 -5.84 0.28 9.86
N PRO A 25 -7.11 0.61 10.17
CA PRO A 25 -7.64 0.87 11.51
C PRO A 25 -7.72 -0.41 12.35
N SER A 26 -7.65 -0.25 13.67
CA SER A 26 -7.83 -1.34 14.61
C SER A 26 -8.89 -0.99 15.67
N GLY A 27 -9.41 -1.99 16.41
CA GLY A 27 -10.37 -1.74 17.49
C GLY A 27 -9.86 -0.75 18.53
N PRO A 28 -8.63 -0.91 19.07
CA PRO A 28 -8.05 0.01 20.05
C PRO A 28 -7.64 1.38 19.49
N ARG A 29 -7.29 1.42 18.20
CA ARG A 29 -6.80 2.65 17.54
C ARG A 29 -7.34 2.74 16.12
N GLN A 30 -8.06 3.80 15.81
CA GLN A 30 -8.54 4.06 14.46
C GLN A 30 -7.44 4.71 13.61
N MET A 31 -6.58 5.51 14.24
CA MET A 31 -5.50 6.23 13.59
C MET A 31 -4.33 6.46 14.54
N VAL A 32 -3.15 6.73 13.99
CA VAL A 32 -1.94 7.15 14.70
C VAL A 32 -1.38 8.40 14.01
N GLY A 33 -1.46 9.55 14.69
CA GLY A 33 -1.19 10.84 14.04
C GLY A 33 -2.06 10.99 12.79
N PRO A 34 -1.52 11.36 11.63
CA PRO A 34 -2.27 11.49 10.40
C PRO A 34 -2.51 10.15 9.68
N PHE A 35 -1.92 9.04 10.15
CA PHE A 35 -2.04 7.73 9.51
C PHE A 35 -3.35 7.07 9.91
N ILE A 36 -4.26 6.91 8.92
CA ILE A 36 -5.60 6.36 9.08
C ILE A 36 -5.72 4.92 8.55
N PHE A 37 -4.69 4.46 7.87
CA PHE A 37 -4.59 3.11 7.32
C PHE A 37 -3.12 2.68 7.30
N PHE A 38 -2.87 1.41 7.59
CA PHE A 38 -1.53 0.83 7.51
C PHE A 38 -1.61 -0.66 7.21
N ASP A 39 -1.05 -1.05 6.07
CA ASP A 39 -0.86 -2.44 5.68
C ASP A 39 0.62 -2.78 5.57
N ALA A 40 1.02 -3.89 6.19
CA ALA A 40 2.30 -4.52 5.94
C ALA A 40 2.12 -5.58 4.84
N MET A 41 2.84 -5.40 3.74
CA MET A 41 2.83 -6.27 2.58
C MET A 41 4.02 -7.23 2.65
N GLY A 42 3.77 -8.52 2.66
CA GLY A 42 4.83 -9.53 2.66
C GLY A 42 5.64 -9.63 3.97
N PRO A 43 6.87 -10.21 3.92
CA PRO A 43 7.53 -10.72 2.70
C PRO A 43 6.73 -11.85 2.04
N ALA A 44 6.49 -11.73 0.75
CA ALA A 44 5.75 -12.70 -0.05
C ALA A 44 6.57 -13.11 -1.28
N THR A 45 6.43 -14.37 -1.69
CA THR A 45 7.06 -14.90 -2.90
C THR A 45 5.96 -15.31 -3.89
N PHE A 46 6.13 -14.94 -5.14
CA PHE A 46 5.22 -15.26 -6.23
C PHE A 46 5.91 -16.21 -7.22
N ALA A 47 5.18 -17.25 -7.64
CA ALA A 47 5.61 -18.14 -8.70
C ALA A 47 5.60 -17.40 -10.05
N PRO A 48 6.30 -17.92 -11.08
CA PRO A 48 6.21 -17.38 -12.43
C PRO A 48 4.74 -17.25 -12.90
N ASN A 49 4.45 -16.21 -13.65
CA ASN A 49 3.12 -15.82 -14.14
C ASN A 49 2.11 -15.42 -13.06
N THR A 50 2.57 -15.23 -11.82
CA THR A 50 1.76 -14.71 -10.73
C THR A 50 2.31 -13.38 -10.21
N GLY A 51 1.62 -12.74 -9.29
CA GLY A 51 2.04 -11.47 -8.70
C GLY A 51 0.88 -10.73 -8.06
N VAL A 52 1.14 -9.51 -7.66
CA VAL A 52 0.12 -8.61 -7.13
C VAL A 52 -0.74 -8.07 -8.26
N ASP A 53 -2.06 -8.10 -8.07
CA ASP A 53 -3.06 -7.55 -8.99
C ASP A 53 -4.15 -6.80 -8.21
N VAL A 54 -3.79 -5.67 -7.61
CA VAL A 54 -4.78 -4.77 -7.01
C VAL A 54 -5.46 -4.01 -8.15
N ARG A 55 -6.74 -4.32 -8.33
CA ARG A 55 -7.56 -3.75 -9.42
C ARG A 55 -7.80 -2.26 -9.22
N PRO A 56 -8.23 -1.54 -10.28
CA PRO A 56 -8.58 -0.13 -10.16
C PRO A 56 -9.60 0.11 -9.04
N HIS A 57 -9.26 1.03 -8.15
CA HIS A 57 -10.10 1.45 -7.02
C HIS A 57 -9.87 2.94 -6.73
N PRO A 58 -10.89 3.64 -6.19
CA PRO A 58 -10.82 5.08 -6.00
C PRO A 58 -10.36 5.47 -4.59
N HIS A 59 -9.78 6.67 -4.52
CA HIS A 59 -9.54 7.43 -3.29
C HIS A 59 -9.99 8.86 -3.45
N ILE A 60 -10.31 9.53 -2.34
CA ILE A 60 -10.72 10.94 -2.28
C ILE A 60 -10.28 11.54 -0.94
N GLY A 61 -9.78 12.77 -0.96
CA GLY A 61 -9.52 13.58 0.22
C GLY A 61 -8.39 13.06 1.14
N LEU A 62 -7.53 12.17 0.65
CA LEU A 62 -6.40 11.63 1.40
C LEU A 62 -5.18 11.46 0.49
N ALA A 63 -4.05 11.12 1.06
CA ALA A 63 -2.91 10.63 0.30
C ALA A 63 -2.64 9.15 0.60
N THR A 64 -2.22 8.39 -0.41
CA THR A 64 -1.67 7.05 -0.25
C THR A 64 -0.15 7.11 -0.34
N VAL A 65 0.51 6.32 0.50
CA VAL A 65 1.97 6.24 0.55
C VAL A 65 2.38 4.79 0.45
N THR A 66 3.24 4.47 -0.52
CA THR A 66 3.81 3.13 -0.68
C THR A 66 5.33 3.22 -0.54
N TRP A 67 5.88 2.34 0.28
CA TRP A 67 7.31 2.14 0.46
C TRP A 67 7.65 0.66 0.36
N LEU A 68 8.62 0.30 -0.49
CA LEU A 68 9.05 -1.07 -0.65
C LEU A 68 10.43 -1.29 -0.04
N PHE A 69 10.60 -2.44 0.65
CA PHE A 69 11.87 -2.97 1.11
C PHE A 69 12.46 -3.93 0.07
N GLU A 70 11.59 -4.63 -0.70
CA GLU A 70 11.97 -5.61 -1.71
C GLU A 70 10.88 -5.69 -2.78
N GLY A 71 11.27 -5.92 -4.02
CA GLY A 71 10.36 -6.07 -5.16
C GLY A 71 9.99 -4.75 -5.83
N GLU A 72 9.03 -4.81 -6.72
CA GLU A 72 8.54 -3.67 -7.48
C GLU A 72 7.02 -3.72 -7.62
N LEU A 73 6.38 -2.55 -7.62
CA LEU A 73 4.97 -2.37 -7.97
C LEU A 73 4.81 -1.34 -9.08
N LEU A 74 3.97 -1.66 -10.04
CA LEU A 74 3.57 -0.73 -11.11
C LEU A 74 2.28 -0.03 -10.69
N HIS A 75 2.39 1.25 -10.39
CA HIS A 75 1.28 2.16 -10.16
C HIS A 75 0.78 2.73 -11.49
N ARG A 76 -0.53 2.76 -11.68
CA ARG A 76 -1.20 3.50 -12.76
C ARG A 76 -2.42 4.21 -12.20
N ASP A 77 -2.66 5.44 -12.64
CA ASP A 77 -3.79 6.21 -12.16
C ASP A 77 -4.58 6.93 -13.26
N SER A 78 -5.73 7.47 -12.88
CA SER A 78 -6.67 8.15 -13.76
C SER A 78 -6.18 9.52 -14.25
N LEU A 79 -5.07 10.05 -13.71
CA LEU A 79 -4.40 11.26 -14.23
C LEU A 79 -3.40 10.93 -15.33
N GLY A 80 -3.22 9.64 -15.64
CA GLY A 80 -2.32 9.18 -16.70
C GLY A 80 -0.90 8.86 -16.24
N PHE A 81 -0.62 8.91 -14.93
CA PHE A 81 0.69 8.52 -14.43
C PHE A 81 0.86 7.00 -14.47
N THR A 82 2.04 6.59 -14.88
CA THR A 82 2.49 5.20 -14.84
C THR A 82 3.88 5.20 -14.20
N GLN A 83 3.99 4.61 -13.02
CA GLN A 83 5.18 4.67 -12.20
C GLN A 83 5.53 3.29 -11.64
N VAL A 84 6.74 2.80 -11.89
CA VAL A 84 7.29 1.65 -11.17
C VAL A 84 7.87 2.15 -9.86
N ILE A 85 7.40 1.58 -8.76
CA ILE A 85 7.86 1.86 -7.40
C ILE A 85 8.93 0.85 -7.05
N ARG A 86 10.10 1.33 -6.58
CA ARG A 86 11.26 0.51 -6.21
C ARG A 86 11.69 0.74 -4.77
N PRO A 87 12.45 -0.19 -4.17
CA PRO A 87 13.07 0.04 -2.88
C PRO A 87 13.89 1.34 -2.85
N GLY A 88 13.72 2.10 -1.76
CA GLY A 88 14.36 3.41 -1.61
C GLY A 88 13.57 4.60 -2.18
N GLU A 89 12.46 4.33 -2.86
CA GLU A 89 11.56 5.35 -3.41
C GLU A 89 10.26 5.43 -2.59
N VAL A 90 9.73 6.64 -2.41
CA VAL A 90 8.38 6.87 -1.85
C VAL A 90 7.43 7.15 -3.00
N ASN A 91 6.39 6.34 -3.14
CA ASN A 91 5.28 6.68 -4.01
C ASN A 91 4.20 7.39 -3.19
N TRP A 92 4.00 8.67 -3.44
CA TRP A 92 3.00 9.51 -2.81
C TRP A 92 1.95 9.91 -3.84
N MET A 93 0.69 9.53 -3.58
CA MET A 93 -0.44 9.91 -4.42
C MET A 93 -1.45 10.72 -3.60
N THR A 94 -1.60 12.00 -3.91
CA THR A 94 -2.65 12.83 -3.34
C THR A 94 -3.94 12.64 -4.14
N ALA A 95 -4.99 12.18 -3.49
CA ALA A 95 -6.24 11.83 -4.17
C ALA A 95 -7.07 13.04 -4.59
N GLY A 96 -6.97 14.16 -3.87
CA GLY A 96 -7.72 15.37 -4.17
C GLY A 96 -9.23 15.11 -4.24
N SER A 97 -9.90 15.66 -5.22
CA SER A 97 -11.34 15.48 -5.48
C SER A 97 -11.73 14.09 -6.00
N GLY A 98 -10.76 13.21 -6.19
CA GLY A 98 -10.95 11.81 -6.58
C GLY A 98 -9.94 11.34 -7.61
N ILE A 99 -9.35 10.20 -7.35
CA ILE A 99 -8.42 9.50 -8.25
C ILE A 99 -8.70 8.01 -8.18
N ALA A 100 -8.67 7.32 -9.31
CA ALA A 100 -8.65 5.87 -9.35
C ALA A 100 -7.25 5.39 -9.71
N HIS A 101 -6.75 4.37 -9.02
CA HIS A 101 -5.47 3.77 -9.34
C HIS A 101 -5.49 2.26 -9.22
N SER A 102 -4.46 1.63 -9.78
CA SER A 102 -4.17 0.20 -9.67
C SER A 102 -2.70 -0.02 -9.34
N GLU A 103 -2.42 -1.13 -8.68
CA GLU A 103 -1.07 -1.52 -8.29
C GLU A 103 -0.84 -2.99 -8.65
N ARG A 104 0.16 -3.24 -9.50
CA ARG A 104 0.42 -4.57 -10.04
C ARG A 104 1.89 -4.89 -10.05
N THR A 105 2.23 -6.17 -10.00
CA THR A 105 3.58 -6.59 -10.35
C THR A 105 3.85 -6.25 -11.81
N PRO A 106 4.97 -5.57 -12.16
CA PRO A 106 5.38 -5.34 -13.55
C PRO A 106 5.40 -6.63 -14.36
N VAL A 107 5.01 -6.56 -15.64
CA VAL A 107 4.88 -7.76 -16.51
C VAL A 107 6.22 -8.50 -16.63
N GLU A 108 7.31 -7.77 -16.79
CA GLU A 108 8.66 -8.30 -16.89
C GLU A 108 9.12 -9.06 -15.63
N ASN A 109 8.56 -8.71 -14.47
CA ASN A 109 8.86 -9.38 -13.20
C ASN A 109 8.01 -10.64 -12.98
N ARG A 110 7.01 -10.90 -13.84
CA ARG A 110 6.17 -12.09 -13.76
C ARG A 110 6.76 -13.32 -14.46
N GLU A 111 7.72 -13.13 -15.35
CA GLU A 111 8.35 -14.22 -16.11
C GLU A 111 9.18 -15.17 -15.23
N ARG A 112 9.55 -14.72 -14.05
CA ARG A 112 10.37 -15.45 -13.07
C ARG A 112 9.78 -15.34 -11.66
N PRO A 113 10.23 -16.19 -10.71
CA PRO A 113 9.84 -16.01 -9.32
C PRO A 113 10.18 -14.60 -8.85
N SER A 114 9.23 -13.93 -8.18
CA SER A 114 9.41 -12.57 -7.68
C SER A 114 9.05 -12.48 -6.21
N ARG A 115 9.52 -11.44 -5.55
CA ARG A 115 9.24 -11.18 -4.13
C ARG A 115 8.70 -9.78 -3.97
N LEU A 116 7.87 -9.59 -2.94
CA LEU A 116 7.42 -8.28 -2.50
C LEU A 116 7.47 -8.18 -0.98
N HIS A 117 8.03 -7.09 -0.50
CA HIS A 117 7.99 -6.72 0.90
C HIS A 117 7.92 -5.20 1.01
N GLY A 118 6.95 -4.68 1.73
CA GLY A 118 6.76 -3.23 1.86
C GLY A 118 5.67 -2.85 2.83
N ILE A 119 5.35 -1.59 2.81
CA ILE A 119 4.25 -0.99 3.57
C ILE A 119 3.43 -0.09 2.66
N GLN A 120 2.13 -0.01 2.95
CA GLN A 120 1.24 0.97 2.38
C GLN A 120 0.46 1.66 3.48
N SER A 121 0.37 2.98 3.42
CA SER A 121 -0.33 3.78 4.39
C SER A 121 -1.20 4.82 3.71
N TRP A 122 -2.29 5.23 4.39
CA TRP A 122 -3.05 6.40 3.99
C TRP A 122 -2.88 7.50 5.02
N VAL A 123 -2.70 8.71 4.51
CA VAL A 123 -2.50 9.91 5.30
C VAL A 123 -3.73 10.78 5.18
N ALA A 124 -4.36 11.07 6.32
CA ALA A 124 -5.39 12.10 6.39
C ALA A 124 -4.74 13.47 6.19
N LEU A 125 -5.15 14.17 5.17
CA LEU A 125 -4.66 15.50 4.86
C LEU A 125 -5.45 16.57 5.64
N PRO A 126 -4.85 17.72 5.96
CA PRO A 126 -5.62 18.85 6.45
C PRO A 126 -6.56 19.34 5.34
N ARG A 127 -7.72 19.86 5.71
CA ARG A 127 -8.82 20.21 4.80
C ARG A 127 -8.42 21.07 3.59
N HIS A 128 -7.43 21.93 3.76
CA HIS A 128 -6.92 22.80 2.68
C HIS A 128 -5.98 22.06 1.70
N ALA A 129 -5.60 20.82 1.99
CA ALA A 129 -4.70 19.99 1.19
C ALA A 129 -5.35 18.66 0.74
N GLU A 130 -6.66 18.50 1.00
CA GLU A 130 -7.46 17.37 0.51
C GLU A 130 -7.65 17.42 -1.00
#